data_d07a9fb95dc6986a72b8699d69e292ea
#
_entry.id   d07a9fb95dc6986a72b8699d69e292ea
#
_cell.length_a   1.000
_cell.length_b   1.000
_cell.length_c   1.000
_cell.angle_alpha   90.00
_cell.angle_beta   90.00
_cell.angle_gamma   90.00
#
_symmetry.space_group_name_H-M   'P 1'
#
loop_
_entity.id
_entity.type
_entity.pdbx_description
1 polymer ?
#
loop_
_entity_poly.entity_id
_entity_poly.type
_entity_poly.pdbx_seq_one_letter_code
_entity_poly.pdbx_strand_id
1 'polypeptide(L)'
;HQLAVNYRLKEDDIAYIFTHSDADVIIVDKEYLPLLQAYRAAKPEIPVIVDTDTDSTEGQLSGPFDEAVLLGLKYDADTGAKGWDGLESQAASEDDVIALAYTSGTTARPKGVEFTHRGCYLAALANVIESGLNSQQGRCRYLWTLPMFHAMG
;
A
#
# COMPACT_ATOMS: atom_id res chain seq x y z
N HIS A 1 4.91 -1.00 7.60
CA HIS A 1 4.93 0.19 6.73
C HIS A 1 4.34 -0.19 5.36
N GLN A 2 3.57 0.71 4.76
CA GLN A 2 3.01 0.52 3.43
C GLN A 2 3.88 1.23 2.39
N LEU A 3 4.09 0.57 1.25
CA LEU A 3 4.77 1.15 0.10
C LEU A 3 3.93 0.91 -1.17
N ALA A 4 3.38 1.98 -1.73
CA ALA A 4 2.68 1.93 -3.01
C ALA A 4 3.66 2.28 -4.14
N VAL A 5 3.81 1.38 -5.12
CA VAL A 5 4.78 1.52 -6.19
C VAL A 5 4.11 1.89 -7.51
N ASN A 6 4.70 2.84 -8.21
CA ASN A 6 4.24 3.22 -9.55
C ASN A 6 4.54 2.11 -10.56
N TYR A 7 3.50 1.44 -11.04
CA TYR A 7 3.59 0.35 -12.02
C TYR A 7 4.10 0.78 -13.41
N ARG A 8 4.18 2.10 -13.68
CA ARG A 8 4.71 2.65 -14.94
C ARG A 8 6.22 2.80 -14.95
N LEU A 9 6.89 2.50 -13.83
CA LEU A 9 8.34 2.51 -13.74
C LEU A 9 8.94 1.32 -14.49
N LYS A 10 10.23 1.42 -14.81
CA LYS A 10 10.98 0.32 -15.39
C LYS A 10 11.31 -0.74 -14.33
N GLU A 11 11.53 -1.97 -14.77
CA GLU A 11 11.88 -3.10 -13.91
C GLU A 11 13.06 -2.80 -12.96
N ASP A 12 14.12 -2.16 -13.47
CA ASP A 12 15.29 -1.77 -12.67
C ASP A 12 14.98 -0.79 -11.55
N ASP A 13 14.08 0.18 -11.81
CA ASP A 13 13.65 1.14 -10.79
C ASP A 13 12.78 0.48 -9.73
N ILE A 14 11.91 -0.43 -10.13
CA ILE A 14 11.07 -1.22 -9.24
C ILE A 14 11.93 -2.14 -8.36
N ALA A 15 12.89 -2.85 -8.95
CA ALA A 15 13.83 -3.68 -8.22
C ALA A 15 14.66 -2.87 -7.21
N TYR A 16 15.11 -1.68 -7.61
CA TYR A 16 15.79 -0.75 -6.72
C TYR A 16 14.88 -0.32 -5.54
N ILE A 17 13.66 0.07 -5.81
CA ILE A 17 12.70 0.53 -4.79
C ILE A 17 12.48 -0.58 -3.74
N PHE A 18 12.18 -1.79 -4.15
CA PHE A 18 11.96 -2.91 -3.22
C PHE A 18 13.21 -3.29 -2.43
N THR A 19 14.38 -3.20 -3.06
CA THR A 19 15.65 -3.47 -2.38
C THR A 19 15.98 -2.37 -1.36
N HIS A 20 15.78 -1.10 -1.74
CA HIS A 20 16.10 0.06 -0.90
C HIS A 20 15.11 0.24 0.26
N SER A 21 13.86 -0.16 0.07
CA SER A 21 12.82 -0.10 1.11
C SER A 21 12.82 -1.32 2.04
N ASP A 22 13.64 -2.32 1.75
CA ASP A 22 13.71 -3.58 2.51
C ASP A 22 12.33 -4.24 2.67
N ALA A 23 11.64 -4.42 1.54
CA ALA A 23 10.28 -4.94 1.53
C ALA A 23 10.21 -6.39 2.02
N ASP A 24 9.33 -6.68 2.98
CA ASP A 24 9.12 -8.01 3.57
C ASP A 24 8.13 -8.87 2.79
N VAL A 25 7.18 -8.23 2.10
CA VAL A 25 6.15 -8.89 1.29
C VAL A 25 5.72 -7.99 0.15
N ILE A 26 5.42 -8.57 -0.99
CA ILE A 26 4.92 -7.85 -2.16
C ILE A 26 3.54 -8.38 -2.52
N ILE A 27 2.58 -7.47 -2.70
CA ILE A 27 1.27 -7.76 -3.29
C ILE A 27 1.27 -7.14 -4.68
N VAL A 28 0.96 -7.92 -5.69
CA VAL A 28 1.05 -7.49 -7.08
C VAL A 28 -0.09 -8.08 -7.91
N ASP A 29 -0.67 -7.26 -8.76
CA ASP A 29 -1.56 -7.73 -9.81
C ASP A 29 -0.80 -8.60 -10.82
N LYS A 30 -1.44 -9.64 -11.33
CA LYS A 30 -0.88 -10.59 -12.30
C LYS A 30 -0.31 -9.89 -13.53
N GLU A 31 -0.92 -8.79 -13.98
CA GLU A 31 -0.46 -8.02 -15.13
C GLU A 31 0.95 -7.46 -14.93
N TYR A 32 1.28 -7.05 -13.70
CA TYR A 32 2.57 -6.42 -13.37
C TYR A 32 3.62 -7.40 -12.80
N LEU A 33 3.28 -8.67 -12.65
CA LEU A 33 4.22 -9.69 -12.17
C LEU A 33 5.53 -9.76 -12.98
N PRO A 34 5.54 -9.57 -14.30
CA PRO A 34 6.79 -9.53 -15.08
C PRO A 34 7.78 -8.45 -14.65
N LEU A 35 7.30 -7.32 -14.09
CA LEU A 35 8.15 -6.23 -13.60
C LEU A 35 8.95 -6.59 -12.33
N LEU A 36 8.64 -7.72 -11.71
CA LEU A 36 9.34 -8.21 -10.51
C LEU A 36 10.44 -9.22 -10.83
N GLN A 37 10.70 -9.53 -12.10
CA GLN A 37 11.58 -10.64 -12.48
C GLN A 37 13.00 -10.45 -11.93
N ALA A 38 13.61 -9.28 -12.14
CA ALA A 38 14.94 -8.97 -11.66
C ALA A 38 15.02 -8.99 -10.12
N TYR A 39 14.03 -8.42 -9.44
CA TYR A 39 13.97 -8.42 -7.98
C TYR A 39 13.84 -9.85 -7.41
N ARG A 40 12.93 -10.65 -7.95
CA ARG A 40 12.71 -12.04 -7.52
C ARG A 40 13.93 -12.94 -7.74
N ALA A 41 14.71 -12.69 -8.80
CA ALA A 41 15.96 -13.41 -9.05
C ALA A 41 17.02 -13.10 -7.97
N ALA A 42 17.04 -11.85 -7.47
CA ALA A 42 17.98 -11.41 -6.44
C ALA A 42 17.51 -11.72 -5.01
N LYS A 43 16.20 -11.77 -4.77
CA LYS A 43 15.55 -11.95 -3.46
C LYS A 43 14.41 -12.98 -3.53
N PRO A 44 14.74 -14.26 -3.81
CA PRO A 44 13.73 -15.31 -3.99
C PRO A 44 12.97 -15.66 -2.70
N GLU A 45 13.50 -15.29 -1.53
CA GLU A 45 12.93 -15.55 -0.22
C GLU A 45 11.73 -14.63 0.11
N ILE A 46 11.60 -13.48 -0.55
CA ILE A 46 10.53 -12.53 -0.27
C ILE A 46 9.21 -13.05 -0.83
N PRO A 47 8.17 -13.18 0.00
CA PRO A 47 6.86 -13.62 -0.44
C PRO A 47 6.24 -12.65 -1.44
N VAL A 48 5.69 -13.19 -2.53
CA VAL A 48 4.94 -12.43 -3.53
C VAL A 48 3.53 -13.01 -3.61
N ILE A 49 2.55 -12.21 -3.22
CA ILE A 49 1.13 -12.55 -3.29
C ILE A 49 0.57 -11.94 -4.59
N VAL A 50 0.09 -12.79 -5.46
CA VAL A 50 -0.43 -12.35 -6.76
C VAL A 50 -1.94 -12.18 -6.69
N ASP A 51 -2.41 -10.97 -7.02
CA ASP A 51 -3.81 -10.72 -7.30
C ASP A 51 -4.08 -11.10 -8.77
N THR A 52 -5.04 -11.97 -8.97
CA THR A 52 -5.32 -12.53 -10.31
C THR A 52 -6.49 -11.86 -11.01
N ASP A 53 -7.12 -10.86 -10.39
CA ASP A 53 -8.31 -10.20 -10.94
C ASP A 53 -9.31 -11.24 -11.52
N THR A 54 -9.42 -12.38 -10.89
CA THR A 54 -10.41 -13.33 -11.33
C THR A 54 -11.75 -12.67 -11.14
N ASP A 55 -12.36 -12.30 -12.26
CA ASP A 55 -13.77 -11.95 -12.32
C ASP A 55 -14.55 -13.06 -11.63
N SER A 56 -14.65 -12.96 -10.34
CA SER A 56 -15.63 -13.75 -9.61
C SER A 56 -16.97 -13.14 -9.94
N THR A 57 -17.50 -13.56 -11.09
CA THR A 57 -18.83 -13.19 -11.57
C THR A 57 -19.92 -13.47 -10.55
N GLU A 58 -19.59 -14.09 -9.42
CA GLU A 58 -20.51 -14.49 -8.35
C GLU A 58 -20.05 -14.09 -6.95
N GLY A 59 -19.05 -13.21 -6.80
CA GLY A 59 -18.55 -12.78 -5.48
C GLY A 59 -17.79 -13.88 -4.72
N GLN A 60 -17.32 -14.91 -5.40
CA GLN A 60 -16.47 -15.94 -4.81
C GLN A 60 -15.03 -15.47 -4.81
N LEU A 61 -14.44 -15.41 -3.63
CA LEU A 61 -13.02 -15.12 -3.47
C LEU A 61 -12.20 -16.31 -4.02
N SER A 62 -11.33 -16.04 -5.00
CA SER A 62 -10.47 -17.07 -5.60
C SER A 62 -9.15 -16.48 -6.08
N GLY A 63 -8.06 -17.15 -5.73
CA GLY A 63 -6.71 -16.73 -6.08
C GLY A 63 -5.83 -16.50 -4.86
N PRO A 64 -4.50 -16.34 -5.03
CA PRO A 64 -3.56 -16.26 -3.92
C PRO A 64 -3.79 -15.08 -2.97
N PHE A 65 -4.23 -13.92 -3.50
CA PHE A 65 -4.57 -12.78 -2.65
C PHE A 65 -5.82 -13.07 -1.81
N ASP A 66 -6.86 -13.60 -2.42
CA ASP A 66 -8.09 -13.94 -1.73
C ASP A 66 -7.88 -15.05 -0.69
N GLU A 67 -7.04 -16.03 -1.00
CA GLU A 67 -6.65 -17.09 -0.06
C GLU A 67 -5.94 -16.49 1.16
N ALA A 68 -5.05 -15.51 0.98
CA ALA A 68 -4.40 -14.80 2.07
C ALA A 68 -5.41 -14.03 2.94
N VAL A 69 -6.39 -13.38 2.32
CA VAL A 69 -7.50 -12.69 3.03
C VAL A 69 -8.32 -13.69 3.84
N LEU A 70 -8.70 -14.84 3.25
CA LEU A 70 -9.46 -15.88 3.94
C LEU A 70 -8.71 -16.49 5.12
N LEU A 71 -7.38 -16.65 5.00
CA LEU A 71 -6.53 -17.09 6.11
C LEU A 71 -6.54 -16.08 7.26
N GLY A 72 -6.48 -14.78 6.96
CA GLY A 72 -6.59 -13.72 7.95
C GLY A 72 -7.94 -13.74 8.67
N LEU A 73 -9.03 -13.83 7.92
CA LEU A 73 -10.39 -13.93 8.48
C LEU A 73 -10.56 -15.17 9.37
N LYS A 74 -9.98 -16.29 8.96
CA LYS A 74 -9.98 -17.52 9.77
C LYS A 74 -9.18 -17.33 11.06
N TYR A 75 -8.01 -16.72 11.00
CA TYR A 75 -7.21 -16.40 12.18
C TYR A 75 -8.00 -15.55 13.17
N ASP A 76 -8.66 -14.49 12.71
CA ASP A 76 -9.50 -13.64 13.55
C ASP A 76 -10.64 -14.44 14.21
N ALA A 77 -11.30 -15.32 13.45
CA ALA A 77 -12.37 -16.16 13.97
C ALA A 77 -11.87 -17.17 15.03
N ASP A 78 -10.71 -17.78 14.80
CA ASP A 78 -10.14 -18.82 15.68
C ASP A 78 -9.57 -18.21 16.97
N THR A 79 -9.04 -16.98 16.91
CA THR A 79 -8.42 -16.31 18.06
C THR A 79 -9.35 -15.35 18.79
N GLY A 80 -10.51 -15.04 18.21
CA GLY A 80 -11.40 -13.98 18.69
C GLY A 80 -10.85 -12.57 18.50
N ALA A 81 -9.72 -12.43 17.78
CA ALA A 81 -9.15 -11.14 17.41
C ALA A 81 -10.12 -10.43 16.45
N LYS A 82 -10.14 -9.11 16.52
CA LYS A 82 -10.74 -8.29 15.48
C LYS A 82 -9.59 -7.79 14.63
N GLY A 83 -9.72 -7.73 13.33
CA GLY A 83 -8.64 -7.43 12.38
C GLY A 83 -7.79 -6.20 12.69
N TRP A 84 -8.19 -5.35 13.62
CA TRP A 84 -7.45 -4.17 14.09
C TRP A 84 -6.78 -4.33 15.46
N ASP A 85 -7.05 -5.40 16.20
CA ASP A 85 -6.57 -5.57 17.58
C ASP A 85 -5.04 -5.67 17.68
N GLY A 86 -4.33 -6.01 16.61
CA GLY A 86 -2.87 -6.06 16.56
C GLY A 86 -2.19 -4.77 16.12
N LEU A 87 -2.94 -3.81 15.58
CA LEU A 87 -2.37 -2.58 15.00
C LEU A 87 -2.20 -1.46 16.05
N GLU A 88 -3.07 -1.41 17.05
CA GLU A 88 -3.04 -0.37 18.08
C GLU A 88 -1.77 -0.42 18.96
N SER A 89 -1.17 -1.59 19.08
CA SER A 89 0.01 -1.80 19.95
C SER A 89 1.36 -1.53 19.28
N GLN A 90 1.39 -1.26 17.97
CA GLN A 90 2.63 -1.17 17.21
C GLN A 90 3.17 0.24 17.00
N ALA A 91 2.32 1.25 17.05
CA ALA A 91 2.76 2.63 16.98
C ALA A 91 3.16 3.10 18.39
N ALA A 92 4.45 3.19 18.66
CA ALA A 92 4.98 3.69 19.93
C ALA A 92 5.04 5.23 19.97
N SER A 93 5.06 5.88 18.81
CA SER A 93 5.20 7.33 18.66
C SER A 93 4.39 7.84 17.45
N GLU A 94 3.91 9.07 17.55
CA GLU A 94 3.33 9.76 16.40
C GLU A 94 4.35 10.08 15.29
N ASP A 95 5.62 10.01 15.60
CA ASP A 95 6.73 10.19 14.66
C ASP A 95 7.13 8.87 13.96
N ASP A 96 6.53 7.74 14.32
CA ASP A 96 6.75 6.47 13.64
C ASP A 96 6.29 6.56 12.18
N VAL A 97 7.09 5.94 11.30
CA VAL A 97 6.79 5.87 9.87
C VAL A 97 5.63 4.91 9.64
N ILE A 98 4.65 5.29 8.82
CA ILE A 98 3.54 4.42 8.42
C ILE A 98 3.60 4.04 6.95
N ALA A 99 4.16 4.91 6.12
CA ALA A 99 4.24 4.68 4.69
C ALA A 99 5.52 5.25 4.08
N LEU A 100 5.91 4.66 2.96
CA LEU A 100 6.98 5.13 2.10
C LEU A 100 6.40 5.50 0.73
N ALA A 101 6.86 6.60 0.14
CA ALA A 101 6.59 6.91 -1.25
C ALA A 101 7.89 7.27 -1.96
N TYR A 102 8.01 6.85 -3.22
CA TYR A 102 9.18 7.15 -4.02
C TYR A 102 8.87 8.19 -5.07
N THR A 103 9.69 9.24 -5.11
CA THR A 103 9.61 10.27 -6.13
C THR A 103 10.47 9.88 -7.34
N SER A 104 9.95 10.07 -8.54
CA SER A 104 10.73 9.96 -9.77
C SER A 104 11.69 11.14 -9.86
N GLY A 105 12.94 10.93 -9.49
CA GLY A 105 13.99 11.96 -9.68
C GLY A 105 14.28 12.14 -11.17
N THR A 106 14.39 13.38 -11.63
CA THR A 106 14.68 13.70 -13.04
C THR A 106 16.14 13.38 -13.44
N THR A 107 17.02 13.12 -12.49
CA THR A 107 18.48 12.98 -12.74
C THR A 107 19.16 11.88 -11.93
N ALA A 108 18.46 11.19 -11.07
CA ALA A 108 19.01 10.16 -10.17
C ALA A 108 17.95 9.09 -9.89
N ARG A 109 18.37 8.04 -9.19
CA ARG A 109 17.46 7.00 -8.72
C ARG A 109 16.30 7.56 -7.87
N PRO A 110 15.14 6.90 -7.85
CA PRO A 110 14.01 7.30 -7.02
C PRO A 110 14.43 7.52 -5.56
N LYS A 111 13.89 8.57 -4.94
CA LYS A 111 14.15 8.90 -3.52
C LYS A 111 12.96 8.49 -2.69
N GLY A 112 13.20 7.76 -1.60
CA GLY A 112 12.18 7.41 -0.61
C GLY A 112 11.85 8.62 0.27
N VAL A 113 10.56 8.84 0.49
CA VAL A 113 10.00 9.82 1.43
C VAL A 113 9.23 9.06 2.49
N GLU A 114 9.61 9.27 3.74
CA GLU A 114 8.94 8.69 4.90
C GLU A 114 7.74 9.54 5.30
N PHE A 115 6.60 8.89 5.49
CA PHE A 115 5.39 9.50 6.03
C PHE A 115 5.19 9.00 7.46
N THR A 116 5.12 9.93 8.40
CA THR A 116 4.82 9.61 9.79
C THR A 116 3.34 9.71 10.10
N HIS A 117 2.89 9.09 11.20
CA HIS A 117 1.51 9.24 11.71
C HIS A 117 1.14 10.71 11.88
N ARG A 118 2.02 11.48 12.53
CA ARG A 118 1.84 12.93 12.73
C ARG A 118 1.72 13.69 11.42
N GLY A 119 2.62 13.43 10.46
CA GLY A 119 2.61 14.09 9.15
C GLY A 119 1.30 13.83 8.39
N CYS A 120 0.86 12.57 8.34
CA CYS A 120 -0.40 12.20 7.69
C CYS A 120 -1.61 12.83 8.39
N TYR A 121 -1.65 12.83 9.73
CA TYR A 121 -2.73 13.42 10.49
C TYR A 121 -2.85 14.93 10.24
N LEU A 122 -1.74 15.66 10.30
CA LEU A 122 -1.72 17.11 10.05
C LEU A 122 -2.10 17.45 8.61
N ALA A 123 -1.62 16.65 7.63
CA ALA A 123 -2.00 16.81 6.23
C ALA A 123 -3.50 16.58 6.01
N ALA A 124 -4.07 15.56 6.66
CA ALA A 124 -5.50 15.29 6.60
C ALA A 124 -6.33 16.43 7.19
N LEU A 125 -5.94 16.97 8.36
CA LEU A 125 -6.61 18.13 8.97
C LEU A 125 -6.53 19.37 8.08
N ALA A 126 -5.35 19.67 7.53
CA ALA A 126 -5.17 20.81 6.63
C ALA A 126 -6.07 20.68 5.38
N ASN A 127 -6.15 19.46 4.84
CA ASN A 127 -7.00 19.18 3.68
C ASN A 127 -8.50 19.37 3.99
N VAL A 128 -8.96 18.91 5.15
CA VAL A 128 -10.35 19.10 5.60
C VAL A 128 -10.69 20.59 5.74
N ILE A 129 -9.78 21.37 6.33
CA ILE A 129 -9.96 22.80 6.54
C ILE A 129 -9.97 23.55 5.21
N GLU A 130 -8.97 23.34 4.36
CA GLU A 130 -8.80 24.04 3.09
C GLU A 130 -9.92 23.72 2.09
N SER A 131 -10.33 22.46 2.04
CA SER A 131 -11.39 21.99 1.13
C SER A 131 -12.80 22.25 1.69
N GLY A 132 -12.92 22.77 2.91
CA GLY A 132 -14.21 23.02 3.55
C GLY A 132 -15.05 21.76 3.79
N LEU A 133 -14.43 20.58 3.89
CA LEU A 133 -15.14 19.30 4.04
C LEU A 133 -15.95 19.25 5.34
N ASN A 134 -15.53 19.99 6.35
CA ASN A 134 -16.19 20.09 7.65
C ASN A 134 -17.39 21.06 7.66
N SER A 135 -17.51 21.92 6.65
CA SER A 135 -18.59 22.95 6.55
C SER A 135 -19.78 22.50 5.71
N GLN A 136 -19.71 21.32 5.11
CA GLN A 136 -20.75 20.79 4.23
C GLN A 136 -21.98 20.36 5.04
N GLN A 137 -23.12 20.95 4.71
CA GLN A 137 -24.42 20.46 5.21
C GLN A 137 -24.79 19.20 4.41
N GLY A 138 -24.64 18.03 5.04
CA GLY A 138 -24.97 16.74 4.46
C GLY A 138 -23.78 15.84 4.17
N ARG A 139 -24.02 14.80 3.37
CA ARG A 139 -22.98 13.81 3.05
C ARG A 139 -21.99 14.36 2.05
N CYS A 140 -20.72 14.48 2.43
CA CYS A 140 -19.63 14.83 1.54
C CYS A 140 -19.49 13.78 0.41
N ARG A 141 -19.30 14.27 -0.81
CA ARG A 141 -18.98 13.45 -1.99
C ARG A 141 -17.65 13.91 -2.53
N TYR A 142 -16.66 13.02 -2.47
CA TYR A 142 -15.31 13.28 -2.94
C TYR A 142 -15.00 12.40 -4.15
N LEU A 143 -14.56 13.00 -5.25
CA LEU A 143 -14.13 12.29 -6.44
C LEU A 143 -12.60 12.19 -6.44
N TRP A 144 -12.09 10.99 -6.29
CA TRP A 144 -10.67 10.71 -6.39
C TRP A 144 -10.26 10.50 -7.86
N THR A 145 -9.37 11.32 -8.38
CA THR A 145 -8.96 11.27 -9.79
C THR A 145 -7.48 10.98 -9.99
N LEU A 146 -6.71 10.93 -8.90
CA LEU A 146 -5.27 10.71 -8.94
C LEU A 146 -4.92 9.23 -8.73
N PRO A 147 -3.79 8.76 -9.27
CA PRO A 147 -3.34 7.39 -9.05
C PRO A 147 -3.04 7.14 -7.56
N MET A 148 -3.54 6.01 -7.02
CA MET A 148 -3.39 5.65 -5.61
C MET A 148 -1.93 5.42 -5.16
N PHE A 149 -1.00 5.19 -6.09
CA PHE A 149 0.42 5.07 -5.77
C PHE A 149 1.14 6.42 -5.61
N HIS A 150 0.49 7.53 -5.93
CA HIS A 150 1.09 8.85 -5.87
C HIS A 150 0.75 9.52 -4.54
N ALA A 151 1.77 10.12 -3.88
CA ALA A 151 1.59 10.79 -2.59
C ALA A 151 0.58 11.95 -2.61
N MET A 152 0.31 12.51 -3.78
CA MET A 152 -0.72 13.53 -4.01
C MET A 152 -2.08 12.92 -4.35
N GLY A 153 -2.15 11.61 -4.41
CA GLY A 153 -3.33 10.84 -4.68
C GLY A 153 -4.13 10.46 -3.44
#